data_d3e1af988f9ca8d8a419ae36de19fef9
#
_entry.id   d3e1af988f9ca8d8a419ae36de19fef9
#
_cell.length_a   1.000
_cell.length_b   1.000
_cell.length_c   1.000
_cell.angle_alpha   90.00
_cell.angle_beta   90.00
_cell.angle_gamma   90.00
#
_symmetry.space_group_name_H-M   'P 1'
#
loop_
_entity.id
_entity.type
_entity.pdbx_description
1 polymer ?
#
loop_
_entity_poly.entity_id
_entity_poly.type
_entity_poly.pdbx_seq_one_letter_code
_entity_poly.pdbx_strand_id
1 'polypeptide(L)'
;MRATLLIPLLALALIGAACSAAQSTPTGVAAPAPMAGGGLADSASKGSVPNGVSAADGIPSLLAQTRDLIMTANVSMRSDDPWKTADAAKAIAQGLGGTLLALSESGTGTQRSATMVMSVPSTRFDDAINALKKLDAEVVSSSVDAKDVTDQLVDLDARITTLKAEEQRYLALFNRANTVDEMLKVQSALSQLRTQIEQLSAQQKNMKDRVAFSTISLSVAPITTPVPNEPLTKWDPARTFSAAATALVAMLRAFADVAIWLLVFGWIPLVALAIALVATRTRRPTKAPAA
;
A
#
# COMPACT_ATOMS: atom_id res chain seq x y z
N MET A 1 -23.25 -49.06 34.48
CA MET A 1 -24.09 -47.89 34.67
C MET A 1 -23.27 -46.68 35.15
N ARG A 2 -22.28 -46.19 34.41
CA ARG A 2 -21.49 -44.98 34.81
C ARG A 2 -20.89 -44.24 33.62
N ALA A 3 -21.35 -44.44 32.38
CA ALA A 3 -20.77 -43.84 31.18
C ALA A 3 -21.69 -42.88 30.39
N THR A 4 -22.92 -42.67 30.84
CA THR A 4 -23.94 -41.88 30.08
C THR A 4 -24.21 -40.50 30.62
N LEU A 5 -23.51 -40.04 31.68
CA LEU A 5 -23.70 -38.73 32.31
C LEU A 5 -22.59 -37.70 31.98
N LEU A 6 -21.57 -38.07 31.18
CA LEU A 6 -20.45 -37.17 30.85
C LEU A 6 -20.62 -36.38 29.54
N ILE A 7 -21.57 -36.72 28.72
CA ILE A 7 -21.78 -36.06 27.41
C ILE A 7 -22.47 -34.68 27.51
N PRO A 8 -23.44 -34.43 28.39
CA PRO A 8 -24.06 -33.09 28.47
C PRO A 8 -23.19 -32.04 29.20
N LEU A 9 -22.17 -32.48 30.03
CA LEU A 9 -21.31 -31.55 30.74
C LEU A 9 -20.19 -30.96 29.87
N LEU A 10 -19.81 -31.66 28.79
CA LEU A 10 -18.79 -31.19 27.84
C LEU A 10 -19.35 -30.14 26.84
N ALA A 11 -20.66 -30.16 26.58
CA ALA A 11 -21.31 -29.20 25.68
C ALA A 11 -21.50 -27.81 26.32
N LEU A 12 -21.50 -27.69 27.66
CA LEU A 12 -21.69 -26.43 28.36
C LEU A 12 -20.37 -25.66 28.60
N ALA A 13 -19.22 -26.33 28.44
CA ALA A 13 -17.91 -25.71 28.67
C ALA A 13 -17.34 -24.97 27.44
N LEU A 14 -17.95 -25.07 26.25
CA LEU A 14 -17.46 -24.45 25.01
C LEU A 14 -18.03 -23.06 24.71
N ILE A 15 -18.93 -22.52 25.51
CA ILE A 15 -19.59 -21.22 25.29
C ILE A 15 -18.92 -20.08 26.08
N GLY A 16 -17.92 -20.37 26.91
CA GLY A 16 -17.30 -19.38 27.83
C GLY A 16 -15.99 -18.73 27.40
N ALA A 17 -15.45 -18.99 26.19
CA ALA A 17 -14.11 -18.55 25.82
C ALA A 17 -14.04 -17.57 24.63
N ALA A 18 -14.89 -16.55 24.59
CA ALA A 18 -14.85 -15.52 23.56
C ALA A 18 -15.08 -14.11 24.12
N CYS A 19 -14.22 -13.64 25.02
CA CYS A 19 -14.07 -12.21 25.33
C CYS A 19 -12.75 -12.01 26.11
N SER A 20 -11.63 -11.90 25.40
CA SER A 20 -10.42 -11.26 25.89
C SER A 20 -9.80 -10.48 24.74
N ALA A 21 -10.35 -9.30 24.47
CA ALA A 21 -9.73 -8.30 23.63
C ALA A 21 -8.61 -7.64 24.47
N ALA A 22 -7.38 -7.91 24.11
CA ALA A 22 -6.21 -7.24 24.64
C ALA A 22 -6.24 -5.76 24.25
N GLN A 23 -6.43 -4.89 25.24
CA GLN A 23 -6.20 -3.46 25.13
C GLN A 23 -4.68 -3.24 25.13
N SER A 24 -4.11 -2.91 23.96
CA SER A 24 -2.77 -2.35 23.85
C SER A 24 -2.84 -0.87 24.19
N THR A 25 -2.32 -0.51 25.36
CA THR A 25 -2.06 0.88 25.76
C THR A 25 -0.96 1.46 24.86
N PRO A 26 -1.14 2.65 24.25
CA PRO A 26 -0.05 3.33 23.58
C PRO A 26 0.88 3.95 24.63
N THR A 27 2.13 3.51 24.64
CA THR A 27 3.22 4.12 25.40
C THR A 27 3.45 5.53 24.87
N GLY A 28 3.11 6.53 25.66
CA GLY A 28 3.35 7.94 25.35
C GLY A 28 4.84 8.22 25.28
N VAL A 29 5.29 8.66 24.12
CA VAL A 29 6.60 9.26 23.92
C VAL A 29 6.52 10.70 24.45
N ALA A 30 7.30 10.98 25.50
CA ALA A 30 7.43 12.29 26.10
C ALA A 30 7.99 13.29 25.06
N ALA A 31 7.29 14.39 24.88
CA ALA A 31 7.77 15.54 24.11
C ALA A 31 8.92 16.24 24.88
N PRO A 32 10.01 16.66 24.24
CA PRO A 32 11.01 17.50 24.87
C PRO A 32 10.47 18.91 25.10
N ALA A 33 10.72 19.42 26.30
CA ALA A 33 10.35 20.76 26.75
C ALA A 33 11.05 21.86 25.93
N PRO A 34 10.41 23.02 25.71
CA PRO A 34 11.05 24.16 25.06
C PRO A 34 12.05 24.81 26.03
N MET A 35 13.30 24.92 25.59
CA MET A 35 14.31 25.75 26.24
C MET A 35 13.97 27.22 26.01
N ALA A 36 13.64 27.93 27.09
CA ALA A 36 13.63 29.38 27.12
C ALA A 36 15.08 29.86 27.33
N GLY A 37 15.50 30.83 26.59
CA GLY A 37 16.75 31.51 26.90
C GLY A 37 17.28 32.43 25.82
N GLY A 38 17.24 33.71 26.05
CA GLY A 38 18.23 34.66 25.60
C GLY A 38 17.79 35.61 24.48
N GLY A 39 17.16 36.69 24.88
CA GLY A 39 17.15 37.90 24.08
C GLY A 39 18.52 38.58 24.07
N LEU A 40 18.90 39.19 22.96
CA LEU A 40 19.80 40.33 22.93
C LEU A 40 19.59 41.12 21.61
N ALA A 41 19.09 42.34 21.80
CA ALA A 41 19.51 43.60 21.22
C ALA A 41 19.49 43.78 19.68
N ASP A 42 18.44 44.43 19.29
CA ASP A 42 18.39 45.72 18.57
C ASP A 42 19.74 46.25 18.03
N SER A 43 19.85 46.30 16.72
CA SER A 43 20.73 47.21 16.03
C SER A 43 20.12 47.62 14.69
N ALA A 44 19.28 48.64 14.77
CA ALA A 44 18.83 49.37 13.62
C ALA A 44 20.00 50.06 12.94
N SER A 45 20.44 49.57 11.78
CA SER A 45 21.26 50.29 10.83
C SER A 45 20.40 50.81 9.69
N LYS A 46 20.06 52.08 9.74
CA LYS A 46 19.54 52.84 8.62
C LYS A 46 20.66 52.99 7.57
N GLY A 47 20.67 52.11 6.58
CA GLY A 47 21.45 52.26 5.33
C GLY A 47 20.58 52.91 4.26
N SER A 48 20.90 54.13 3.96
CA SER A 48 20.37 55.00 2.88
C SER A 48 20.57 54.28 1.53
N VAL A 49 19.45 54.06 0.79
CA VAL A 49 19.49 53.53 -0.58
C VAL A 49 19.67 54.73 -1.53
N PRO A 50 20.72 54.81 -2.35
CA PRO A 50 20.74 55.75 -3.45
C PRO A 50 19.85 55.27 -4.57
N ASN A 51 18.85 56.08 -4.89
CA ASN A 51 17.94 55.95 -5.99
C ASN A 51 18.70 56.13 -7.32
N GLY A 52 18.46 55.21 -8.28
CA GLY A 52 18.72 55.47 -9.67
C GLY A 52 19.76 54.57 -10.35
N VAL A 53 19.40 53.31 -10.67
CA VAL A 53 19.92 52.65 -11.87
C VAL A 53 18.73 52.13 -12.66
N SER A 54 18.53 52.74 -13.84
CA SER A 54 17.55 52.35 -14.85
C SER A 54 17.80 50.92 -15.25
N ALA A 55 16.82 50.07 -14.98
CA ALA A 55 16.85 48.64 -15.41
C ALA A 55 16.44 48.59 -16.88
N ALA A 56 17.39 48.70 -17.75
CA ALA A 56 17.28 48.35 -19.17
C ALA A 56 18.65 47.98 -19.69
N ASP A 57 19.16 46.87 -19.27
CA ASP A 57 20.12 46.10 -20.07
C ASP A 57 20.23 44.69 -19.48
N GLY A 58 19.95 43.72 -20.33
CA GLY A 58 19.90 42.29 -20.12
C GLY A 58 20.74 41.76 -18.97
N ILE A 59 20.05 41.28 -17.95
CA ILE A 59 20.61 40.26 -17.11
C ILE A 59 20.92 39.10 -18.06
N PRO A 60 22.18 38.75 -18.29
CA PRO A 60 22.45 37.58 -19.09
C PRO A 60 21.74 36.40 -18.40
N SER A 61 20.87 35.75 -19.14
CA SER A 61 20.20 34.49 -18.81
C SER A 61 21.27 33.36 -18.64
N LEU A 62 22.33 33.64 -17.87
CA LEU A 62 23.52 32.80 -17.71
C LEU A 62 23.38 31.75 -16.61
N LEU A 63 22.19 31.58 -16.02
CA LEU A 63 21.96 30.58 -14.99
C LEU A 63 20.61 29.85 -15.15
N ALA A 64 20.20 29.55 -16.37
CA ALA A 64 19.46 28.32 -16.57
C ALA A 64 20.50 27.18 -16.52
N GLN A 65 21.15 26.98 -15.37
CA GLN A 65 21.82 25.73 -15.09
C GLN A 65 20.77 24.67 -15.26
N THR A 66 20.92 23.89 -16.32
CA THR A 66 20.13 22.71 -16.57
C THR A 66 20.30 21.81 -15.37
N ARG A 67 19.42 21.93 -14.39
CA ARG A 67 19.44 21.09 -13.20
C ARG A 67 18.93 19.72 -13.57
N ASP A 68 19.66 18.71 -13.15
CA ASP A 68 19.23 17.33 -13.31
C ASP A 68 18.23 17.01 -12.19
N LEU A 69 16.94 17.14 -12.52
CA LEU A 69 15.83 16.92 -11.59
C LEU A 69 15.18 15.57 -11.82
N ILE A 70 15.07 14.77 -10.78
CA ILE A 70 14.20 13.59 -10.78
C ILE A 70 12.83 14.05 -10.29
N MET A 71 11.82 14.02 -11.18
CA MET A 71 10.46 14.40 -10.86
C MET A 71 9.58 13.17 -10.67
N THR A 72 8.81 13.17 -9.58
CA THR A 72 7.79 12.15 -9.30
C THR A 72 6.49 12.83 -8.91
N ALA A 73 5.37 12.31 -9.38
CA ALA A 73 4.05 12.79 -9.00
C ALA A 73 3.18 11.65 -8.48
N ASN A 74 2.39 11.96 -7.46
CA ASN A 74 1.34 11.08 -6.98
C ASN A 74 0.02 11.82 -7.12
N VAL A 75 -0.89 11.25 -7.90
CA VAL A 75 -2.20 11.82 -8.18
C VAL A 75 -3.26 10.83 -7.75
N SER A 76 -4.18 11.28 -6.89
CA SER A 76 -5.34 10.51 -6.46
C SER A 76 -6.59 11.17 -6.99
N MET A 77 -7.43 10.38 -7.65
CA MET A 77 -8.67 10.84 -8.27
C MET A 77 -9.85 9.96 -7.86
N ARG A 78 -11.05 10.51 -7.98
CA ARG A 78 -12.31 9.77 -7.90
C ARG A 78 -13.08 9.92 -9.21
N SER A 79 -13.66 8.82 -9.68
CA SER A 79 -14.42 8.81 -10.92
C SER A 79 -15.61 7.85 -10.79
N ASP A 80 -16.67 8.10 -11.54
CA ASP A 80 -17.81 7.19 -11.67
C ASP A 80 -17.40 5.86 -12.33
N ASP A 81 -16.46 5.90 -13.27
CA ASP A 81 -15.86 4.72 -13.90
C ASP A 81 -14.33 4.80 -13.84
N PRO A 82 -13.70 4.26 -12.78
CA PRO A 82 -12.26 4.29 -12.60
C PRO A 82 -11.47 3.62 -13.72
N TRP A 83 -12.00 2.56 -14.33
CA TRP A 83 -11.30 1.85 -15.40
C TRP A 83 -11.24 2.69 -16.68
N LYS A 84 -12.38 3.30 -17.07
CA LYS A 84 -12.42 4.23 -18.21
C LYS A 84 -11.48 5.42 -18.00
N THR A 85 -11.42 5.96 -16.79
CA THR A 85 -10.50 7.05 -16.45
C THR A 85 -9.04 6.60 -16.54
N ALA A 86 -8.72 5.38 -16.10
CA ALA A 86 -7.38 4.81 -16.24
C ALA A 86 -7.00 4.62 -17.71
N ASP A 87 -7.91 4.13 -18.56
CA ASP A 87 -7.67 4.02 -20.01
C ASP A 87 -7.42 5.37 -20.66
N ALA A 88 -8.19 6.39 -20.28
CA ALA A 88 -7.99 7.77 -20.77
C ALA A 88 -6.62 8.32 -20.30
N ALA A 89 -6.25 8.10 -19.06
CA ALA A 89 -4.94 8.50 -18.53
C ALA A 89 -3.78 7.81 -19.26
N LYS A 90 -3.94 6.50 -19.56
CA LYS A 90 -2.99 5.75 -20.38
C LYS A 90 -2.83 6.34 -21.78
N ALA A 91 -3.94 6.68 -22.44
CA ALA A 91 -3.90 7.32 -23.77
C ALA A 91 -3.18 8.68 -23.73
N ILE A 92 -3.39 9.49 -22.68
CA ILE A 92 -2.66 10.75 -22.47
C ILE A 92 -1.16 10.50 -22.34
N ALA A 93 -0.75 9.55 -21.47
CA ALA A 93 0.67 9.23 -21.30
C ALA A 93 1.33 8.82 -22.62
N GLN A 94 0.67 7.94 -23.38
CA GLN A 94 1.18 7.48 -24.67
C GLN A 94 1.24 8.62 -25.72
N GLY A 95 0.24 9.50 -25.74
CA GLY A 95 0.21 10.67 -26.62
C GLY A 95 1.34 11.66 -26.35
N LEU A 96 1.86 11.70 -25.12
CA LEU A 96 2.99 12.53 -24.73
C LEU A 96 4.36 11.82 -24.87
N GLY A 97 4.38 10.62 -25.48
CA GLY A 97 5.60 9.82 -25.64
C GLY A 97 6.00 9.07 -24.38
N GLY A 98 5.10 8.94 -23.43
CA GLY A 98 5.29 8.17 -22.21
C GLY A 98 5.00 6.68 -22.39
N THR A 99 5.33 5.90 -21.37
CA THR A 99 5.14 4.45 -21.33
C THR A 99 4.42 4.06 -20.04
N LEU A 100 3.50 3.12 -20.14
CA LEU A 100 2.85 2.50 -18.99
C LEU A 100 3.81 1.46 -18.37
N LEU A 101 4.16 1.63 -17.11
CA LEU A 101 5.02 0.72 -16.38
C LEU A 101 4.22 -0.37 -15.65
N ALA A 102 3.09 0.02 -15.04
CA ALA A 102 2.21 -0.90 -14.34
C ALA A 102 0.76 -0.40 -14.42
N LEU A 103 -0.19 -1.33 -14.51
CA LEU A 103 -1.62 -1.07 -14.38
C LEU A 103 -2.21 -2.23 -13.57
N SER A 104 -2.93 -1.89 -12.53
CA SER A 104 -3.68 -2.83 -11.71
C SER A 104 -5.11 -2.33 -11.60
N GLU A 105 -6.04 -3.14 -12.04
CA GLU A 105 -7.47 -2.90 -11.98
C GLU A 105 -8.07 -3.92 -11.03
N SER A 106 -8.92 -3.46 -10.13
CA SER A 106 -9.55 -4.32 -9.13
C SER A 106 -10.98 -3.88 -8.83
N GLY A 107 -11.76 -4.79 -8.27
CA GLY A 107 -13.14 -4.56 -7.87
C GLY A 107 -14.16 -4.99 -8.92
N THR A 108 -15.43 -4.96 -8.54
CA THR A 108 -16.59 -5.33 -9.37
C THR A 108 -17.71 -4.33 -9.17
N GLY A 109 -18.54 -4.13 -10.20
CA GLY A 109 -19.69 -3.24 -10.13
C GLY A 109 -19.29 -1.81 -9.79
N THR A 110 -19.85 -1.27 -8.70
CA THR A 110 -19.63 0.11 -8.24
C THR A 110 -18.36 0.29 -7.39
N GLN A 111 -17.63 -0.79 -7.08
CA GLN A 111 -16.41 -0.74 -6.27
C GLN A 111 -15.15 -0.98 -7.11
N ARG A 112 -15.16 -0.55 -8.36
CA ARG A 112 -14.00 -0.63 -9.24
C ARG A 112 -12.97 0.41 -8.82
N SER A 113 -11.69 0.02 -8.85
CA SER A 113 -10.55 0.92 -8.65
C SER A 113 -9.45 0.59 -9.64
N ALA A 114 -8.63 1.56 -9.95
CA ALA A 114 -7.48 1.39 -10.82
C ALA A 114 -6.27 2.10 -10.20
N THR A 115 -5.12 1.44 -10.25
CA THR A 115 -3.84 2.05 -9.89
C THR A 115 -2.89 1.84 -11.05
N MET A 116 -2.24 2.90 -11.48
CA MET A 116 -1.29 2.84 -12.58
C MET A 116 -0.03 3.64 -12.29
N VAL A 117 1.07 3.18 -12.86
CA VAL A 117 2.35 3.87 -12.84
C VAL A 117 2.77 4.09 -14.28
N MET A 118 3.03 5.33 -14.63
CA MET A 118 3.44 5.73 -15.96
C MET A 118 4.75 6.51 -15.91
N SER A 119 5.55 6.36 -16.95
CA SER A 119 6.79 7.10 -17.18
C SER A 119 6.57 8.06 -18.34
N VAL A 120 6.88 9.34 -18.15
CA VAL A 120 6.69 10.39 -19.16
C VAL A 120 8.00 11.17 -19.31
N PRO A 121 8.40 11.58 -20.53
CA PRO A 121 9.56 12.44 -20.68
C PRO A 121 9.48 13.68 -19.79
N SER A 122 10.59 14.00 -19.10
CA SER A 122 10.63 15.11 -18.12
C SER A 122 10.21 16.45 -18.73
N THR A 123 10.50 16.66 -20.02
CA THR A 123 10.09 17.87 -20.78
C THR A 123 8.58 17.99 -20.97
N ARG A 124 7.82 16.90 -20.83
CA ARG A 124 6.36 16.84 -20.98
C ARG A 124 5.63 16.55 -19.69
N PHE A 125 6.35 16.59 -18.58
CA PHE A 125 5.79 16.25 -17.26
C PHE A 125 4.62 17.16 -16.86
N ASP A 126 4.78 18.49 -16.99
CA ASP A 126 3.76 19.44 -16.65
C ASP A 126 2.53 19.33 -17.56
N ASP A 127 2.75 19.07 -18.85
CA ASP A 127 1.68 18.80 -19.82
C ASP A 127 0.88 17.56 -19.39
N ALA A 128 1.57 16.51 -18.97
CA ALA A 128 0.94 15.27 -18.50
C ALA A 128 0.08 15.52 -17.25
N ILE A 129 0.62 16.20 -16.24
CA ILE A 129 -0.12 16.52 -15.01
C ILE A 129 -1.35 17.39 -15.32
N ASN A 130 -1.20 18.39 -16.20
CA ASN A 130 -2.30 19.26 -16.58
C ASN A 130 -3.37 18.52 -17.41
N ALA A 131 -2.97 17.59 -18.27
CA ALA A 131 -3.89 16.76 -19.02
C ALA A 131 -4.64 15.76 -18.11
N LEU A 132 -3.97 15.17 -17.16
CA LEU A 132 -4.60 14.28 -16.15
C LEU A 132 -5.64 15.04 -15.31
N LYS A 133 -5.34 16.27 -14.88
CA LYS A 133 -6.28 17.10 -14.12
C LYS A 133 -7.53 17.52 -14.91
N LYS A 134 -7.50 17.40 -16.25
CA LYS A 134 -8.65 17.72 -17.12
C LYS A 134 -9.52 16.51 -17.43
N LEU A 135 -9.16 15.33 -16.94
CA LEU A 135 -10.01 14.15 -17.07
C LEU A 135 -11.34 14.36 -16.32
N ASP A 136 -12.36 13.65 -16.77
CA ASP A 136 -13.67 13.62 -16.13
C ASP A 136 -13.61 12.81 -14.82
N ALA A 137 -12.89 13.38 -13.85
CA ALA A 137 -12.62 12.79 -12.54
C ALA A 137 -12.32 13.90 -11.53
N GLU A 138 -12.76 13.72 -10.30
CA GLU A 138 -12.46 14.61 -9.18
C GLU A 138 -11.04 14.36 -8.67
N VAL A 139 -10.19 15.38 -8.71
CA VAL A 139 -8.84 15.30 -8.14
C VAL A 139 -8.92 15.46 -6.63
N VAL A 140 -8.62 14.38 -5.90
CA VAL A 140 -8.61 14.37 -4.42
C VAL A 140 -7.30 14.93 -3.88
N SER A 141 -6.18 14.52 -4.47
CA SER A 141 -4.85 15.00 -4.10
C SER A 141 -3.91 14.94 -5.28
N SER A 142 -2.96 15.86 -5.33
CA SER A 142 -1.90 15.87 -6.32
C SER A 142 -0.64 16.40 -5.62
N SER A 143 0.37 15.55 -5.47
CA SER A 143 1.68 15.94 -4.97
C SER A 143 2.72 15.75 -6.06
N VAL A 144 3.67 16.68 -6.13
CA VAL A 144 4.81 16.64 -7.04
C VAL A 144 6.07 16.85 -6.22
N ASP A 145 6.98 15.91 -6.34
CA ASP A 145 8.28 15.94 -5.71
C ASP A 145 9.37 16.06 -6.77
N ALA A 146 10.28 17.01 -6.61
CA ALA A 146 11.43 17.22 -7.48
C ALA A 146 12.72 17.12 -6.65
N LYS A 147 13.56 16.14 -6.98
CA LYS A 147 14.86 15.94 -6.34
C LYS A 147 15.97 16.38 -7.28
N ASP A 148 16.76 17.36 -6.86
CA ASP A 148 17.98 17.76 -7.56
C ASP A 148 19.08 16.72 -7.33
N VAL A 149 19.62 16.18 -8.41
CA VAL A 149 20.67 15.17 -8.40
C VAL A 149 21.90 15.59 -9.20
N THR A 150 21.98 16.87 -9.55
CA THR A 150 23.08 17.44 -10.34
C THR A 150 24.45 17.15 -9.70
N ASP A 151 24.60 17.46 -8.41
CA ASP A 151 25.85 17.20 -7.69
C ASP A 151 26.18 15.72 -7.60
N GLN A 152 25.15 14.87 -7.45
CA GLN A 152 25.34 13.41 -7.40
C GLN A 152 25.82 12.85 -8.73
N LEU A 153 25.32 13.37 -9.85
CA LEU A 153 25.77 12.97 -11.19
C LEU A 153 27.19 13.43 -11.47
N VAL A 154 27.55 14.64 -11.05
CA VAL A 154 28.91 15.19 -11.17
C VAL A 154 29.89 14.36 -10.33
N ASP A 155 29.55 14.01 -9.10
CA ASP A 155 30.40 13.17 -8.23
C ASP A 155 30.63 11.77 -8.84
N LEU A 156 29.54 11.13 -9.33
CA LEU A 156 29.63 9.83 -10.00
C LEU A 156 30.53 9.90 -11.24
N ASP A 157 30.40 10.94 -12.04
CA ASP A 157 31.23 11.14 -13.24
C ASP A 157 32.70 11.31 -12.90
N ALA A 158 33.01 12.12 -11.89
CA ALA A 158 34.37 12.32 -11.39
C ALA A 158 34.98 11.01 -10.88
N ARG A 159 34.26 10.22 -10.10
CA ARG A 159 34.71 8.92 -9.61
C ARG A 159 34.98 7.94 -10.74
N ILE A 160 34.02 7.81 -11.69
CA ILE A 160 34.19 6.94 -12.87
C ILE A 160 35.43 7.35 -13.68
N THR A 161 35.64 8.65 -13.88
CA THR A 161 36.79 9.17 -14.60
C THR A 161 38.09 8.82 -13.90
N THR A 162 38.15 8.97 -12.57
CA THR A 162 39.31 8.61 -11.75
C THR A 162 39.64 7.12 -11.84
N LEU A 163 38.62 6.26 -11.70
CA LEU A 163 38.78 4.80 -11.78
C LEU A 163 39.24 4.37 -13.19
N LYS A 164 38.70 4.99 -14.24
CA LYS A 164 39.17 4.74 -15.63
C LYS A 164 40.60 5.14 -15.84
N ALA A 165 41.04 6.26 -15.26
CA ALA A 165 42.44 6.66 -15.31
C ALA A 165 43.34 5.67 -14.54
N GLU A 166 42.86 5.13 -13.43
CA GLU A 166 43.55 4.08 -12.68
C GLU A 166 43.62 2.77 -13.48
N GLU A 167 42.55 2.37 -14.16
CA GLU A 167 42.54 1.21 -15.05
C GLU A 167 43.63 1.31 -16.11
N GLN A 168 43.82 2.48 -16.72
CA GLN A 168 44.88 2.70 -17.70
C GLN A 168 46.28 2.53 -17.09
N ARG A 169 46.48 2.95 -15.84
CA ARG A 169 47.74 2.73 -15.13
C ARG A 169 48.00 1.24 -14.85
N TYR A 170 47.00 0.51 -14.41
CA TYR A 170 47.11 -0.94 -14.20
C TYR A 170 47.39 -1.70 -15.50
N LEU A 171 46.76 -1.30 -16.63
CA LEU A 171 47.04 -1.85 -17.95
C LEU A 171 48.47 -1.61 -18.35
N ALA A 172 49.02 -0.41 -18.09
CA ALA A 172 50.42 -0.11 -18.35
C ALA A 172 51.37 -0.94 -17.46
N LEU A 173 51.01 -1.21 -16.20
CA LEU A 173 51.75 -2.12 -15.32
C LEU A 173 51.68 -3.57 -15.80
N PHE A 174 50.51 -4.05 -16.22
CA PHE A 174 50.32 -5.39 -16.76
C PHE A 174 51.24 -5.65 -17.96
N ASN A 175 51.36 -4.66 -18.87
CA ASN A 175 52.25 -4.76 -20.05
C ASN A 175 53.74 -4.76 -19.70
N ARG A 176 54.13 -4.36 -18.47
CA ARG A 176 55.53 -4.34 -17.99
C ARG A 176 55.84 -5.49 -17.04
N ALA A 177 54.84 -6.27 -16.62
CA ALA A 177 55.04 -7.40 -15.73
C ALA A 177 55.91 -8.47 -16.39
N ASN A 178 56.95 -8.92 -15.70
CA ASN A 178 57.88 -9.91 -16.20
C ASN A 178 57.64 -11.31 -15.61
N THR A 179 56.86 -11.40 -14.53
CA THR A 179 56.59 -12.65 -13.83
C THR A 179 55.11 -12.98 -13.85
N VAL A 180 54.75 -14.27 -13.84
CA VAL A 180 53.36 -14.73 -13.82
C VAL A 180 52.65 -14.29 -12.53
N ASP A 181 53.36 -14.25 -11.39
CA ASP A 181 52.83 -13.80 -10.11
C ASP A 181 52.42 -12.32 -10.14
N GLU A 182 53.27 -11.46 -10.74
CA GLU A 182 52.93 -10.05 -10.95
C GLU A 182 51.73 -9.86 -11.88
N MET A 183 51.69 -10.60 -13.00
CA MET A 183 50.54 -10.57 -13.91
C MET A 183 49.24 -10.94 -13.21
N LEU A 184 49.21 -12.01 -12.38
CA LEU A 184 48.03 -12.45 -11.67
C LEU A 184 47.56 -11.41 -10.65
N LYS A 185 48.47 -10.77 -9.92
CA LYS A 185 48.15 -9.69 -8.99
C LYS A 185 47.54 -8.48 -9.70
N VAL A 186 48.12 -8.03 -10.80
CA VAL A 186 47.57 -6.91 -11.58
C VAL A 186 46.26 -7.27 -12.21
N GLN A 187 46.09 -8.48 -12.74
CA GLN A 187 44.81 -8.93 -13.29
C GLN A 187 43.69 -8.99 -12.24
N SER A 188 44.01 -9.44 -11.03
CA SER A 188 43.04 -9.42 -9.92
C SER A 188 42.58 -7.99 -9.58
N ALA A 189 43.56 -7.04 -9.49
CA ALA A 189 43.27 -5.63 -9.25
C ALA A 189 42.44 -5.03 -10.40
N LEU A 190 42.76 -5.32 -11.66
CA LEU A 190 41.98 -4.89 -12.82
C LEU A 190 40.55 -5.43 -12.81
N SER A 191 40.34 -6.70 -12.42
CA SER A 191 38.99 -7.26 -12.32
C SER A 191 38.17 -6.53 -11.27
N GLN A 192 38.74 -6.26 -10.10
CA GLN A 192 38.04 -5.51 -9.04
C GLN A 192 37.69 -4.08 -9.48
N LEU A 193 38.65 -3.40 -10.13
CA LEU A 193 38.49 -2.04 -10.62
C LEU A 193 37.37 -1.96 -11.70
N ARG A 194 37.35 -2.90 -12.65
CA ARG A 194 36.29 -2.98 -13.66
C ARG A 194 34.93 -3.19 -13.06
N THR A 195 34.82 -4.07 -12.08
CA THR A 195 33.55 -4.26 -11.34
C THR A 195 33.06 -2.96 -10.70
N GLN A 196 33.97 -2.17 -10.11
CA GLN A 196 33.60 -0.87 -9.54
C GLN A 196 33.17 0.14 -10.61
N ILE A 197 33.91 0.23 -11.74
CA ILE A 197 33.52 1.09 -12.87
C ILE A 197 32.14 0.72 -13.39
N GLU A 198 31.87 -0.56 -13.59
CA GLU A 198 30.57 -1.06 -14.07
C GLU A 198 29.44 -0.70 -13.10
N GLN A 199 29.65 -0.90 -11.79
CA GLN A 199 28.65 -0.57 -10.76
C GLN A 199 28.32 0.93 -10.74
N LEU A 200 29.35 1.80 -10.74
CA LEU A 200 29.15 3.25 -10.74
C LEU A 200 28.55 3.74 -12.07
N SER A 201 28.97 3.15 -13.19
CA SER A 201 28.40 3.48 -14.51
C SER A 201 26.92 3.08 -14.61
N ALA A 202 26.53 1.93 -14.03
CA ALA A 202 25.14 1.50 -13.96
C ALA A 202 24.32 2.45 -13.06
N GLN A 203 24.87 2.89 -11.91
CA GLN A 203 24.22 3.89 -11.05
C GLN A 203 24.03 5.23 -11.77
N GLN A 204 25.06 5.73 -12.46
CA GLN A 204 24.99 6.96 -13.23
C GLN A 204 23.92 6.86 -14.33
N LYS A 205 23.92 5.76 -15.08
CA LYS A 205 22.92 5.52 -16.12
C LYS A 205 21.49 5.52 -15.54
N ASN A 206 21.25 4.77 -14.47
CA ASN A 206 19.94 4.71 -13.83
C ASN A 206 19.47 6.10 -13.37
N MET A 207 20.39 6.91 -12.83
CA MET A 207 20.06 8.27 -12.40
C MET A 207 19.74 9.18 -13.59
N LYS A 208 20.52 9.10 -14.68
CA LYS A 208 20.24 9.83 -15.94
C LYS A 208 18.90 9.43 -16.55
N ASP A 209 18.58 8.13 -16.55
CA ASP A 209 17.30 7.63 -17.06
C ASP A 209 16.11 8.20 -16.22
N ARG A 210 16.29 8.32 -14.91
CA ARG A 210 15.28 8.93 -14.02
C ARG A 210 15.16 10.46 -14.16
N VAL A 211 16.20 11.13 -14.58
CA VAL A 211 16.17 12.57 -14.93
C VAL A 211 15.47 12.76 -16.28
N ALA A 212 15.75 11.89 -17.23
CA ALA A 212 15.13 11.96 -18.58
C ALA A 212 13.65 11.63 -18.55
N PHE A 213 13.21 10.73 -17.66
CA PHE A 213 11.84 10.27 -17.54
C PHE A 213 11.32 10.45 -16.11
N SER A 214 10.24 11.18 -15.99
CA SER A 214 9.51 11.38 -14.73
C SER A 214 8.50 10.28 -14.50
N THR A 215 8.26 9.92 -13.26
CA THR A 215 7.29 8.90 -12.87
C THR A 215 6.03 9.53 -12.32
N ILE A 216 4.87 9.12 -12.83
CA ILE A 216 3.56 9.53 -12.34
C ILE A 216 2.82 8.29 -11.85
N SER A 217 2.47 8.30 -10.56
CA SER A 217 1.61 7.31 -9.94
C SER A 217 0.19 7.86 -9.85
N LEU A 218 -0.75 7.19 -10.51
CA LEU A 218 -2.16 7.57 -10.51
C LEU A 218 -2.97 6.50 -9.80
N SER A 219 -3.79 6.92 -8.83
CA SER A 219 -4.78 6.07 -8.16
C SER A 219 -6.17 6.64 -8.43
N VAL A 220 -7.04 5.82 -8.99
CA VAL A 220 -8.42 6.18 -9.29
C VAL A 220 -9.35 5.30 -8.47
N ALA A 221 -10.11 5.92 -7.58
CA ALA A 221 -11.11 5.28 -6.74
C ALA A 221 -12.52 5.60 -7.26
N PRO A 222 -13.53 4.78 -6.95
CA PRO A 222 -14.92 5.09 -7.28
C PRO A 222 -15.41 6.28 -6.45
N ILE A 223 -16.33 7.05 -7.02
CA ILE A 223 -17.12 8.03 -6.26
C ILE A 223 -18.08 7.21 -5.40
N THR A 224 -17.64 6.83 -4.20
CA THR A 224 -18.54 6.31 -3.19
C THR A 224 -19.33 7.50 -2.66
N THR A 225 -20.61 7.61 -2.98
CA THR A 225 -21.49 8.45 -2.17
C THR A 225 -21.26 8.01 -0.72
N PRO A 226 -20.87 8.93 0.17
CA PRO A 226 -20.79 8.56 1.58
C PRO A 226 -22.15 7.99 1.93
N VAL A 227 -22.22 6.71 2.27
CA VAL A 227 -23.39 6.19 2.97
C VAL A 227 -23.49 7.13 4.17
N PRO A 228 -24.58 7.90 4.29
CA PRO A 228 -24.71 8.78 5.43
C PRO A 228 -24.47 7.90 6.65
N ASN A 229 -23.36 8.13 7.35
CA ASN A 229 -23.20 7.62 8.70
C ASN A 229 -24.31 8.33 9.46
N GLU A 230 -25.53 7.77 9.37
CA GLU A 230 -26.62 8.24 10.23
C GLU A 230 -26.03 8.21 11.63
N PRO A 231 -25.96 9.37 12.28
CA PRO A 231 -25.44 9.40 13.63
C PRO A 231 -26.30 8.41 14.43
N LEU A 232 -25.62 7.42 15.04
CA LEU A 232 -26.24 6.37 15.87
C LEU A 232 -27.08 6.93 17.03
N THR A 233 -27.25 8.24 17.07
CA THR A 233 -27.92 9.01 18.13
C THR A 233 -29.37 9.39 17.82
N LYS A 234 -29.88 9.20 16.59
CA LYS A 234 -31.31 9.37 16.35
C LYS A 234 -32.02 8.03 16.54
N TRP A 235 -32.60 7.84 17.73
CA TRP A 235 -33.51 6.77 18.00
C TRP A 235 -34.69 6.89 17.02
N ASP A 236 -34.75 5.98 16.06
CA ASP A 236 -35.82 5.86 15.08
C ASP A 236 -36.71 4.67 15.46
N PRO A 237 -37.87 4.94 16.10
CA PRO A 237 -38.77 3.88 16.53
C PRO A 237 -39.33 3.07 15.34
N ALA A 238 -39.50 3.68 14.15
CA ALA A 238 -39.99 2.97 12.98
C ALA A 238 -38.98 1.93 12.47
N ARG A 239 -37.71 2.28 12.49
CA ARG A 239 -36.61 1.39 12.09
C ARG A 239 -36.41 0.26 13.12
N THR A 240 -36.50 0.59 14.41
CA THR A 240 -36.43 -0.41 15.48
C THR A 240 -37.64 -1.38 15.40
N PHE A 241 -38.83 -0.87 15.10
CA PHE A 241 -40.02 -1.70 14.93
C PHE A 241 -39.91 -2.62 13.70
N SER A 242 -39.42 -2.10 12.56
CA SER A 242 -39.25 -2.93 11.36
C SER A 242 -38.16 -4.01 11.56
N ALA A 243 -37.09 -3.68 12.25
CA ALA A 243 -36.03 -4.65 12.62
C ALA A 243 -36.58 -5.74 13.57
N ALA A 244 -37.39 -5.34 14.56
CA ALA A 244 -38.05 -6.29 15.47
C ALA A 244 -39.07 -7.19 14.74
N ALA A 245 -39.83 -6.63 13.79
CA ALA A 245 -40.76 -7.41 12.98
C ALA A 245 -40.06 -8.43 12.08
N THR A 246 -38.95 -8.04 11.44
CA THR A 246 -38.14 -8.98 10.64
C THR A 246 -37.49 -10.07 11.50
N ALA A 247 -37.02 -9.73 12.70
CA ALA A 247 -36.47 -10.71 13.66
C ALA A 247 -37.55 -11.70 14.12
N LEU A 248 -38.78 -11.23 14.38
CA LEU A 248 -39.91 -12.09 14.75
C LEU A 248 -40.27 -13.08 13.64
N VAL A 249 -40.31 -12.60 12.39
CA VAL A 249 -40.57 -13.48 11.22
C VAL A 249 -39.44 -14.50 11.04
N ALA A 250 -38.20 -14.12 11.23
CA ALA A 250 -37.06 -15.04 11.17
C ALA A 250 -37.13 -16.11 12.27
N MET A 251 -37.52 -15.72 13.50
CA MET A 251 -37.75 -16.65 14.61
C MET A 251 -38.89 -17.62 14.36
N LEU A 252 -40.03 -17.14 13.82
CA LEU A 252 -41.16 -18.00 13.43
C LEU A 252 -40.78 -19.01 12.35
N ARG A 253 -39.98 -18.60 11.36
CA ARG A 253 -39.46 -19.52 10.33
C ARG A 253 -38.55 -20.58 10.94
N ALA A 254 -37.63 -20.21 11.83
CA ALA A 254 -36.75 -21.15 12.52
C ALA A 254 -37.57 -22.18 13.34
N PHE A 255 -38.65 -21.76 14.03
CA PHE A 255 -39.52 -22.68 14.73
C PHE A 255 -40.29 -23.60 13.76
N ALA A 256 -40.76 -23.08 12.62
CA ALA A 256 -41.43 -23.90 11.61
C ALA A 256 -40.46 -24.97 11.03
N ASP A 257 -39.21 -24.60 10.76
CA ASP A 257 -38.21 -25.53 10.28
C ASP A 257 -37.91 -26.64 11.31
N VAL A 258 -37.79 -26.29 12.59
CA VAL A 258 -37.62 -27.29 13.67
C VAL A 258 -38.86 -28.20 13.79
N ALA A 259 -40.05 -27.64 13.68
CA ALA A 259 -41.30 -28.44 13.72
C ALA A 259 -41.37 -29.41 12.54
N ILE A 260 -41.02 -28.99 11.33
CA ILE A 260 -40.95 -29.85 10.15
C ILE A 260 -39.93 -30.97 10.36
N TRP A 261 -38.74 -30.63 10.88
CA TRP A 261 -37.72 -31.62 11.20
C TRP A 261 -38.17 -32.65 12.23
N LEU A 262 -38.87 -32.19 13.29
CA LEU A 262 -39.44 -33.08 14.30
C LEU A 262 -40.54 -33.96 13.72
N LEU A 263 -41.36 -33.46 12.80
CA LEU A 263 -42.44 -34.23 12.18
C LEU A 263 -41.87 -35.27 11.20
N VAL A 264 -40.83 -34.93 10.45
CA VAL A 264 -40.20 -35.84 9.46
C VAL A 264 -39.32 -36.89 10.13
N PHE A 265 -38.54 -36.49 11.13
CA PHE A 265 -37.56 -37.41 11.75
C PHE A 265 -37.89 -37.82 13.18
N GLY A 266 -38.82 -37.15 13.87
CA GLY A 266 -39.18 -37.38 15.28
C GLY A 266 -39.82 -38.74 15.56
N TRP A 267 -40.35 -39.40 14.52
CA TRP A 267 -40.90 -40.77 14.65
C TRP A 267 -39.80 -41.83 14.79
N ILE A 268 -38.58 -41.56 14.29
CA ILE A 268 -37.45 -42.52 14.36
C ILE A 268 -37.08 -42.85 15.81
N PRO A 269 -36.81 -41.87 16.70
CA PRO A 269 -36.52 -42.18 18.10
C PRO A 269 -37.71 -42.79 18.86
N LEU A 270 -38.97 -42.46 18.48
CA LEU A 270 -40.13 -43.10 19.08
C LEU A 270 -40.22 -44.57 18.74
N VAL A 271 -39.96 -44.97 17.48
CA VAL A 271 -39.89 -46.37 17.08
C VAL A 271 -38.72 -47.08 17.78
N ALA A 272 -37.57 -46.47 17.86
CA ALA A 272 -36.39 -47.00 18.58
C ALA A 272 -36.72 -47.22 20.09
N LEU A 273 -37.43 -46.27 20.73
CA LEU A 273 -37.86 -46.38 22.11
C LEU A 273 -38.89 -47.50 22.29
N ALA A 274 -39.88 -47.66 21.36
CA ALA A 274 -40.84 -48.71 21.38
C ALA A 274 -40.18 -50.11 21.26
N ILE A 275 -39.25 -50.27 20.36
CA ILE A 275 -38.43 -51.50 20.20
C ILE A 275 -37.63 -51.81 21.47
N ALA A 276 -37.02 -50.80 22.08
CA ALA A 276 -36.27 -50.95 23.34
C ALA A 276 -37.18 -51.38 24.49
N LEU A 277 -38.37 -50.79 24.61
CA LEU A 277 -39.38 -51.16 25.64
C LEU A 277 -39.91 -52.59 25.45
N VAL A 278 -40.16 -53.03 24.21
CA VAL A 278 -40.54 -54.42 23.90
C VAL A 278 -39.42 -55.38 24.25
N ALA A 279 -38.17 -55.06 23.87
CA ALA A 279 -37.01 -55.88 24.16
C ALA A 279 -36.73 -56.03 25.67
N THR A 280 -36.98 -54.99 26.46
CA THR A 280 -36.84 -55.04 27.94
C THR A 280 -37.96 -55.85 28.59
N ARG A 281 -39.16 -55.80 28.00
CA ARG A 281 -40.31 -56.56 28.50
C ARG A 281 -40.22 -58.07 28.20
N THR A 282 -39.55 -58.46 27.11
CA THR A 282 -39.33 -59.87 26.74
C THR A 282 -38.19 -60.53 27.50
N ARG A 283 -37.28 -59.75 28.11
CA ARG A 283 -36.20 -60.26 28.96
C ARG A 283 -36.60 -60.38 30.42
N ARG A 284 -37.73 -61.06 30.73
CA ARG A 284 -37.97 -61.48 32.12
C ARG A 284 -37.04 -62.68 32.42
N PRO A 285 -36.24 -62.62 33.49
CA PRO A 285 -35.43 -63.76 33.85
C PRO A 285 -36.30 -64.87 34.34
N THR A 286 -36.22 -66.05 33.68
CA THR A 286 -36.71 -67.29 34.18
C THR A 286 -35.99 -67.62 35.48
N LYS A 287 -36.78 -67.58 36.57
CA LYS A 287 -36.33 -67.97 37.92
C LYS A 287 -36.02 -69.48 37.89
N ALA A 288 -34.71 -69.86 38.05
CA ALA A 288 -34.31 -71.24 38.20
C ALA A 288 -34.88 -71.85 39.49
N PRO A 289 -35.41 -73.08 39.52
CA PRO A 289 -35.85 -73.71 40.73
C PRO A 289 -34.64 -74.18 41.54
N ALA A 290 -34.66 -73.90 42.84
CA ALA A 290 -33.73 -74.43 43.80
C ALA A 290 -34.02 -75.95 44.07
N ALA A 291 -32.98 -76.78 44.03
CA ALA A 291 -32.89 -78.06 44.66
C ALA A 291 -31.58 -78.09 45.48
#